data_634cf9317213cd4193bddc697fc6f703
#
_entry.id   634cf9317213cd4193bddc697fc6f703
#
_cell.length_a   1.000
_cell.length_b   1.000
_cell.length_c   1.000
_cell.angle_alpha   90.00
_cell.angle_beta   90.00
_cell.angle_gamma   90.00
#
_symmetry.space_group_name_H-M   'P 1'
#
loop_
_entity.id
_entity.type
_entity.pdbx_description
1 polymer ?
#
loop_
_entity_poly.entity_id
_entity_poly.type
_entity_poly.pdbx_seq_one_letter_code
_entity_poly.pdbx_strand_id
1 'polypeptide(L)'
;SLPVPGVQNLLERDFTALEPETKWVTDITEVKTGEGKLNLCVVIDLFSKLALGWSMHHRQDRQMVMRAVEMAIWQRQGGWSVILHSDRGSQFRSSDYQRLLKRNTLLCSMSAVGHCGDNAACEGFFGMLKRERVYRTKYPTVDAAKAGLFDYIERFHNPRMRRRVAGAFVCSRSSSDNSRCGVRA
;
A
#
# COMPACT_ATOMS: atom_id res chain seq x y z
N SER A 1 10.20 -16.96 -20.36
CA SER A 1 10.18 -15.50 -20.17
C SER A 1 11.53 -15.04 -19.67
N LEU A 2 12.18 -14.15 -20.43
CA LEU A 2 13.48 -13.59 -20.11
C LEU A 2 13.42 -12.86 -18.75
N PRO A 3 14.45 -12.98 -17.92
CA PRO A 3 14.51 -12.19 -16.68
C PRO A 3 14.56 -10.71 -17.04
N VAL A 4 13.71 -9.92 -16.41
CA VAL A 4 13.83 -8.45 -16.49
C VAL A 4 15.17 -8.09 -15.84
N PRO A 5 16.18 -7.65 -16.61
CA PRO A 5 17.48 -7.32 -16.04
C PRO A 5 17.34 -6.09 -15.13
N GLY A 6 17.75 -6.22 -13.88
CA GLY A 6 18.20 -5.07 -13.11
C GLY A 6 17.14 -4.19 -12.45
N VAL A 7 15.96 -4.70 -12.06
CA VAL A 7 15.14 -3.94 -11.12
C VAL A 7 15.83 -3.96 -9.76
N GLN A 8 16.38 -2.81 -9.37
CA GLN A 8 17.12 -2.61 -8.13
C GLN A 8 16.15 -2.41 -6.96
N ASN A 9 16.63 -2.69 -5.75
CA ASN A 9 15.94 -2.27 -4.52
C ASN A 9 16.25 -0.77 -4.28
N LEU A 10 15.37 0.09 -4.75
CA LEU A 10 15.52 1.55 -4.61
C LEU A 10 15.22 2.04 -3.19
N LEU A 11 14.53 1.24 -2.36
CA LEU A 11 14.23 1.62 -0.98
C LEU A 11 15.40 1.35 -0.04
N GLU A 12 16.30 0.41 -0.36
CA GLU A 12 17.47 0.05 0.46
C GLU A 12 17.13 -0.13 1.96
N ARG A 13 15.96 -0.69 2.27
CA ARG A 13 15.36 -0.82 3.60
C ARG A 13 14.95 0.50 4.27
N ASP A 14 15.00 1.62 3.58
CA ASP A 14 14.44 2.88 4.07
C ASP A 14 12.94 2.97 3.69
N PHE A 15 12.08 2.46 4.57
CA PHE A 15 10.63 2.52 4.47
C PHE A 15 10.04 3.77 5.13
N THR A 16 10.89 4.75 5.46
CA THR A 16 10.43 6.05 5.94
C THR A 16 10.11 6.95 4.75
N ALA A 17 8.99 7.63 4.79
CA ALA A 17 8.62 8.67 3.85
C ALA A 17 8.35 9.96 4.63
N LEU A 18 9.01 11.05 4.23
CA LEU A 18 8.85 12.35 4.87
C LEU A 18 7.67 13.13 4.29
N GLU A 19 7.24 12.76 3.10
CA GLU A 19 6.16 13.40 2.36
C GLU A 19 5.20 12.36 1.76
N PRO A 20 3.91 12.70 1.61
CA PRO A 20 2.95 11.81 0.97
C PRO A 20 3.30 11.56 -0.50
N GLU A 21 2.87 10.43 -1.01
CA GLU A 21 2.99 10.05 -2.42
C GLU A 21 4.42 10.04 -2.98
N THR A 22 5.42 9.76 -2.13
CA THR A 22 6.82 9.60 -2.56
C THR A 22 7.23 8.14 -2.65
N LYS A 23 6.76 7.33 -1.72
CA LYS A 23 7.07 5.90 -1.62
C LYS A 23 5.80 5.11 -1.37
N TRP A 24 5.49 4.19 -2.25
CA TRP A 24 4.39 3.23 -2.13
C TRP A 24 4.93 1.82 -2.01
N VAL A 25 4.20 0.98 -1.32
CA VAL A 25 4.45 -0.46 -1.25
C VAL A 25 3.21 -1.22 -1.67
N THR A 26 3.41 -2.37 -2.32
CA THR A 26 2.31 -3.24 -2.73
C THR A 26 2.62 -4.68 -2.37
N ASP A 27 1.60 -5.41 -1.95
CA ASP A 27 1.69 -6.81 -1.59
C ASP A 27 0.31 -7.48 -1.68
N ILE A 28 0.29 -8.81 -1.61
CA ILE A 28 -0.90 -9.63 -1.75
C ILE A 28 -1.06 -10.50 -0.51
N THR A 29 -2.27 -10.58 0.00
CA THR A 29 -2.64 -11.53 1.04
C THR A 29 -3.84 -12.38 0.63
N GLU A 30 -3.96 -13.56 1.24
CA GLU A 30 -5.05 -14.50 1.03
C GLU A 30 -6.03 -14.46 2.18
N VAL A 31 -7.32 -14.49 1.84
CA VAL A 31 -8.45 -14.62 2.77
C VAL A 31 -9.25 -15.87 2.41
N LYS A 32 -9.48 -16.73 3.39
CA LYS A 32 -10.26 -17.95 3.21
C LYS A 32 -11.75 -17.64 3.33
N THR A 33 -12.55 -18.24 2.43
CA THR A 33 -14.01 -18.19 2.43
C THR A 33 -14.60 -19.60 2.34
N GLY A 34 -15.89 -19.74 2.55
CA GLY A 34 -16.58 -21.01 2.36
C GLY A 34 -16.58 -21.50 0.90
N GLU A 35 -16.42 -20.59 -0.06
CA GLU A 35 -16.36 -20.89 -1.49
C GLU A 35 -14.93 -21.03 -2.03
N GLY A 36 -13.91 -20.87 -1.19
CA GLY A 36 -12.51 -20.95 -1.58
C GLY A 36 -11.69 -19.75 -1.14
N LYS A 37 -10.65 -19.46 -1.90
CA LYS A 37 -9.68 -18.40 -1.57
C LYS A 37 -9.99 -17.11 -2.32
N LEU A 38 -9.91 -16.00 -1.60
CA LEU A 38 -9.93 -14.65 -2.16
C LEU A 38 -8.58 -14.00 -1.89
N ASN A 39 -7.94 -13.47 -2.92
CA ASN A 39 -6.71 -12.70 -2.77
C ASN A 39 -7.03 -11.21 -2.74
N LEU A 40 -6.36 -10.48 -1.88
CA LEU A 40 -6.40 -9.03 -1.76
C LEU A 40 -5.02 -8.47 -2.07
N CYS A 41 -4.90 -7.67 -3.12
CA CYS A 41 -3.74 -6.83 -3.40
C CYS A 41 -4.01 -5.43 -2.87
N VAL A 42 -3.04 -4.81 -2.22
CA VAL A 42 -3.12 -3.43 -1.73
C VAL A 42 -1.92 -2.62 -2.19
N VAL A 43 -2.12 -1.32 -2.34
CA VAL A 43 -1.06 -0.32 -2.53
C VAL A 43 -1.16 0.67 -1.37
N ILE A 44 -0.10 0.79 -0.59
CA ILE A 44 -0.05 1.60 0.63
C ILE A 44 0.96 2.71 0.46
N ASP A 45 0.58 3.93 0.76
CA ASP A 45 1.49 5.07 0.89
C ASP A 45 2.27 4.99 2.20
N LEU A 46 3.59 5.05 2.12
CA LEU A 46 4.45 4.88 3.30
C LEU A 46 4.39 6.05 4.29
N PHE A 47 4.01 7.23 3.84
CA PHE A 47 3.84 8.39 4.71
C PHE A 47 2.52 8.32 5.50
N SER A 48 1.41 8.30 4.79
CA SER A 48 0.07 8.37 5.39
C SER A 48 -0.44 7.04 5.93
N LYS A 49 0.13 5.92 5.47
CA LYS A 49 -0.35 4.54 5.68
C LYS A 49 -1.75 4.29 5.10
N LEU A 50 -2.20 5.16 4.20
CA LEU A 50 -3.45 4.96 3.47
C LEU A 50 -3.31 3.81 2.47
N ALA A 51 -4.33 2.98 2.38
CA ALA A 51 -4.51 2.06 1.27
C ALA A 51 -5.08 2.87 0.09
N LEU A 52 -4.19 3.32 -0.80
CA LEU A 52 -4.53 4.15 -1.96
C LEU A 52 -5.20 3.36 -3.07
N GLY A 53 -4.83 2.10 -3.21
CA GLY A 53 -5.42 1.21 -4.19
C GLY A 53 -5.52 -0.21 -3.67
N TRP A 54 -6.54 -0.91 -4.11
CA TRP A 54 -6.75 -2.30 -3.76
C TRP A 54 -7.57 -3.03 -4.84
N SER A 55 -7.38 -4.33 -4.92
CA SER A 55 -8.10 -5.20 -5.84
C SER A 55 -8.25 -6.58 -5.24
N MET A 56 -9.36 -7.25 -5.53
CA MET A 56 -9.68 -8.56 -5.01
C MET A 56 -10.00 -9.53 -6.14
N HIS A 57 -9.37 -10.70 -6.14
CA HIS A 57 -9.61 -11.72 -7.14
C HIS A 57 -9.32 -13.12 -6.58
N HIS A 58 -9.92 -14.17 -7.19
CA HIS A 58 -9.64 -15.56 -6.82
C HIS A 58 -8.25 -16.04 -7.29
N ARG A 59 -7.65 -15.38 -8.28
CA ARG A 59 -6.30 -15.66 -8.78
C ARG A 59 -5.37 -14.50 -8.46
N GLN A 60 -4.13 -14.83 -8.08
CA GLN A 60 -3.03 -13.87 -7.96
C GLN A 60 -2.42 -13.63 -9.34
N ASP A 61 -3.09 -12.91 -10.19
CA ASP A 61 -2.63 -12.61 -11.54
C ASP A 61 -2.17 -11.13 -11.67
N ARG A 62 -1.51 -10.86 -12.82
CA ARG A 62 -1.03 -9.52 -13.13
C ARG A 62 -2.15 -8.48 -13.21
N GLN A 63 -3.35 -8.89 -13.65
CA GLN A 63 -4.48 -7.96 -13.79
C GLN A 63 -4.98 -7.47 -12.45
N MET A 64 -5.01 -8.34 -11.44
CA MET A 64 -5.37 -7.96 -10.07
C MET A 64 -4.42 -6.90 -9.54
N VAL A 65 -3.11 -7.09 -9.73
CA VAL A 65 -2.10 -6.13 -9.29
C VAL A 65 -2.22 -4.81 -10.05
N MET A 66 -2.38 -4.87 -11.37
CA MET A 66 -2.54 -3.66 -12.20
C MET A 66 -3.75 -2.84 -11.78
N ARG A 67 -4.90 -3.46 -11.50
CA ARG A 67 -6.11 -2.75 -11.00
C ARG A 67 -5.86 -2.04 -9.67
N ALA A 68 -5.16 -2.67 -8.75
CA ALA A 68 -4.81 -2.03 -7.47
C ALA A 68 -3.91 -0.80 -7.68
N VAL A 69 -2.92 -0.91 -8.56
CA VAL A 69 -2.01 0.19 -8.91
C VAL A 69 -2.73 1.30 -9.67
N GLU A 70 -3.58 0.97 -10.64
CA GLU A 70 -4.41 1.94 -11.36
C GLU A 70 -5.31 2.72 -10.42
N MET A 71 -5.96 2.06 -9.45
CA MET A 71 -6.76 2.73 -8.43
C MET A 71 -5.91 3.71 -7.60
N ALA A 72 -4.70 3.33 -7.20
CA ALA A 72 -3.79 4.22 -6.48
C ALA A 72 -3.36 5.43 -7.34
N ILE A 73 -3.09 5.22 -8.62
CA ILE A 73 -2.76 6.28 -9.58
C ILE A 73 -3.91 7.29 -9.69
N TRP A 74 -5.16 6.83 -9.75
CA TRP A 74 -6.34 7.69 -9.82
C TRP A 74 -6.53 8.57 -8.56
N GLN A 75 -6.09 8.10 -7.41
CA GLN A 75 -6.15 8.88 -6.17
C GLN A 75 -4.98 9.84 -5.97
N ARG A 76 -3.97 9.74 -6.82
CA ARG A 76 -2.75 10.53 -6.75
C ARG A 76 -3.02 11.99 -7.08
N GLN A 77 -2.51 12.89 -6.25
CA GLN A 77 -2.70 14.34 -6.40
C GLN A 77 -1.49 15.04 -7.05
N GLY A 78 -0.30 14.42 -6.98
CA GLY A 78 0.94 14.98 -7.52
C GLY A 78 1.37 14.38 -8.86
N GLY A 79 2.19 15.14 -9.62
CA GLY A 79 2.78 14.72 -10.90
C GLY A 79 4.22 14.21 -10.80
N TRP A 80 4.83 14.18 -9.60
CA TRP A 80 6.20 13.74 -9.38
C TRP A 80 6.35 12.23 -9.40
N SER A 81 7.58 11.74 -9.53
CA SER A 81 7.87 10.31 -9.52
C SER A 81 7.63 9.70 -8.15
N VAL A 82 6.99 8.53 -8.11
CA VAL A 82 6.75 7.73 -6.90
C VAL A 82 7.50 6.41 -7.02
N ILE A 83 8.19 6.00 -5.98
CA ILE A 83 8.78 4.66 -5.90
C ILE A 83 7.68 3.68 -5.50
N LEU A 84 7.41 2.67 -6.34
CA LEU A 84 6.51 1.57 -6.01
C LEU A 84 7.33 0.31 -5.75
N HIS A 85 7.36 -0.11 -4.50
CA HIS A 85 8.10 -1.29 -4.06
C HIS A 85 7.18 -2.51 -3.95
N SER A 86 7.65 -3.64 -4.45
CA SER A 86 6.97 -4.94 -4.38
C SER A 86 7.95 -6.08 -4.10
N ASP A 87 7.41 -7.26 -3.81
CA ASP A 87 8.18 -8.48 -3.88
C ASP A 87 8.55 -8.85 -5.34
N ARG A 88 9.26 -9.96 -5.53
CA ARG A 88 9.64 -10.46 -6.86
C ARG A 88 8.63 -11.45 -7.46
N GLY A 89 7.38 -11.41 -7.02
CA GLY A 89 6.33 -12.24 -7.61
C GLY A 89 6.23 -12.07 -9.14
N SER A 90 5.86 -13.12 -9.84
CA SER A 90 5.77 -13.12 -11.31
C SER A 90 4.80 -12.07 -11.85
N GLN A 91 3.74 -11.77 -11.10
CA GLN A 91 2.75 -10.75 -11.41
C GLN A 91 3.34 -9.33 -11.47
N PHE A 92 4.32 -9.00 -10.62
CA PHE A 92 5.01 -7.70 -10.58
C PHE A 92 6.12 -7.58 -11.64
N ARG A 93 6.51 -8.70 -12.26
CA ARG A 93 7.56 -8.74 -13.29
C ARG A 93 7.02 -8.76 -14.71
N SER A 94 5.71 -8.78 -14.89
CA SER A 94 5.10 -8.80 -16.23
C SER A 94 5.41 -7.52 -17.02
N SER A 95 5.56 -7.65 -18.33
CA SER A 95 5.82 -6.51 -19.22
C SER A 95 4.69 -5.48 -19.19
N ASP A 96 3.44 -5.93 -19.00
CA ASP A 96 2.28 -5.05 -18.90
C ASP A 96 2.33 -4.20 -17.64
N TYR A 97 2.68 -4.81 -16.51
CA TYR A 97 2.87 -4.12 -15.24
C TYR A 97 4.00 -3.07 -15.35
N GLN A 98 5.15 -3.44 -15.90
CA GLN A 98 6.27 -2.52 -16.09
C GLN A 98 5.91 -1.34 -17.01
N ARG A 99 5.13 -1.58 -18.06
CA ARG A 99 4.61 -0.51 -18.93
C ARG A 99 3.65 0.42 -18.20
N LEU A 100 2.76 -0.12 -17.36
CA LEU A 100 1.85 0.68 -16.54
C LEU A 100 2.63 1.62 -15.62
N LEU A 101 3.64 1.12 -14.92
CA LEU A 101 4.49 1.93 -14.04
C LEU A 101 5.18 3.05 -14.81
N LYS A 102 5.85 2.71 -15.91
CA LYS A 102 6.60 3.66 -16.72
C LYS A 102 5.72 4.80 -17.27
N ARG A 103 4.51 4.48 -17.76
CA ARG A 103 3.57 5.47 -18.28
C ARG A 103 3.06 6.46 -17.24
N ASN A 104 3.08 6.05 -15.98
CA ASN A 104 2.55 6.86 -14.88
C ASN A 104 3.65 7.42 -13.95
N THR A 105 4.90 7.48 -14.42
CA THR A 105 6.05 7.98 -13.63
C THR A 105 6.23 7.27 -12.27
N LEU A 106 5.92 5.97 -12.25
CA LEU A 106 6.20 5.11 -11.11
C LEU A 106 7.54 4.40 -11.31
N LEU A 107 8.43 4.53 -10.34
CA LEU A 107 9.73 3.87 -10.34
C LEU A 107 9.58 2.50 -9.68
N CYS A 108 9.83 1.44 -10.45
CA CYS A 108 9.75 0.07 -9.94
C CYS A 108 10.93 -0.22 -9.00
N SER A 109 10.62 -0.67 -7.79
CA SER A 109 11.57 -1.18 -6.81
C SER A 109 11.16 -2.59 -6.38
N MET A 110 12.12 -3.50 -6.24
CA MET A 110 11.83 -4.88 -5.81
C MET A 110 12.79 -5.32 -4.72
N SER A 111 12.27 -6.09 -3.76
CA SER A 111 13.07 -6.70 -2.70
C SER A 111 14.23 -7.53 -3.26
N ALA A 112 15.33 -7.60 -2.52
CA ALA A 112 16.43 -8.50 -2.87
C ALA A 112 16.00 -9.97 -2.73
N VAL A 113 16.69 -10.88 -3.45
CA VAL A 113 16.41 -12.31 -3.37
C VAL A 113 16.66 -12.80 -1.93
N GLY A 114 15.67 -13.47 -1.34
CA GLY A 114 15.77 -14.07 0.00
C GLY A 114 15.45 -13.12 1.17
N HIS A 115 15.04 -11.88 0.92
CA HIS A 115 14.65 -10.91 1.95
C HIS A 115 13.14 -10.64 1.90
N CYS A 116 12.35 -11.49 2.55
CA CYS A 116 10.89 -11.31 2.65
C CYS A 116 10.47 -10.23 3.67
N GLY A 117 11.39 -9.71 4.50
CA GLY A 117 11.10 -8.74 5.56
C GLY A 117 11.03 -7.27 5.12
N ASP A 118 11.13 -7.00 3.81
CA ASP A 118 11.24 -5.64 3.29
C ASP A 118 9.88 -4.94 3.08
N ASN A 119 8.76 -5.47 3.64
CA ASN A 119 7.43 -4.87 3.42
C ASN A 119 6.62 -4.69 4.72
N ALA A 120 7.28 -4.18 5.76
CA ALA A 120 6.69 -4.00 7.09
C ALA A 120 5.37 -3.21 7.10
N ALA A 121 5.17 -2.29 6.14
CA ALA A 121 3.93 -1.51 6.06
C ALA A 121 2.75 -2.36 5.58
N CYS A 122 2.93 -3.21 4.56
CA CYS A 122 1.90 -4.16 4.14
C CYS A 122 1.68 -5.24 5.19
N GLU A 123 2.74 -5.77 5.81
CA GLU A 123 2.63 -6.75 6.90
C GLU A 123 1.83 -6.17 8.08
N GLY A 124 2.09 -4.93 8.46
CA GLY A 124 1.35 -4.21 9.50
C GLY A 124 -0.13 -4.02 9.14
N PHE A 125 -0.42 -3.61 7.92
CA PHE A 125 -1.78 -3.48 7.42
C PHE A 125 -2.50 -4.83 7.41
N PHE A 126 -1.91 -5.86 6.82
CA PHE A 126 -2.51 -7.19 6.77
C PHE A 126 -2.68 -7.81 8.16
N GLY A 127 -1.73 -7.59 9.06
CA GLY A 127 -1.84 -8.02 10.46
C GLY A 127 -3.03 -7.39 11.17
N MET A 128 -3.26 -6.10 11.00
CA MET A 128 -4.44 -5.41 11.55
C MET A 128 -5.73 -5.90 10.89
N LEU A 129 -5.79 -5.96 9.56
CA LEU A 129 -6.94 -6.47 8.82
C LEU A 129 -7.34 -7.87 9.29
N LYS A 130 -6.37 -8.78 9.41
CA LYS A 130 -6.63 -10.15 9.86
C LYS A 130 -7.14 -10.20 11.29
N ARG A 131 -6.53 -9.48 12.23
CA ARG A 131 -6.93 -9.47 13.64
C ARG A 131 -8.27 -8.79 13.86
N GLU A 132 -8.52 -7.68 13.18
CA GLU A 132 -9.71 -6.84 13.44
C GLU A 132 -10.93 -7.31 12.66
N ARG A 133 -10.73 -7.96 11.50
CA ARG A 133 -11.84 -8.36 10.64
C ARG A 133 -11.82 -9.86 10.26
N VAL A 134 -10.77 -10.36 9.64
CA VAL A 134 -10.76 -11.69 9.01
C VAL A 134 -10.91 -12.80 10.04
N TYR A 135 -10.18 -12.76 11.15
CA TYR A 135 -10.25 -13.81 12.17
C TYR A 135 -11.52 -13.74 13.04
N ARG A 136 -12.21 -12.60 13.03
CA ARG A 136 -13.45 -12.39 13.78
C ARG A 136 -14.70 -12.71 12.98
N THR A 137 -14.59 -12.85 11.66
CA THR A 137 -15.72 -13.04 10.76
C THR A 137 -15.48 -14.26 9.89
N LYS A 138 -16.40 -15.23 9.94
CA LYS A 138 -16.41 -16.32 8.97
C LYS A 138 -17.13 -15.83 7.71
N TYR A 139 -16.44 -15.81 6.60
CA TYR A 139 -17.03 -15.45 5.32
C TYR A 139 -17.58 -16.70 4.62
N PRO A 140 -18.91 -16.88 4.52
CA PRO A 140 -19.49 -18.02 3.83
C PRO A 140 -19.24 -17.97 2.32
N THR A 141 -19.23 -16.77 1.75
CA THR A 141 -19.10 -16.55 0.30
C THR A 141 -17.96 -15.58 -0.02
N VAL A 142 -17.51 -15.62 -1.27
CA VAL A 142 -16.52 -14.66 -1.79
C VAL A 142 -17.08 -13.23 -1.75
N ASP A 143 -18.35 -13.04 -2.07
CA ASP A 143 -18.97 -11.70 -2.07
C ASP A 143 -19.10 -11.12 -0.65
N ALA A 144 -19.41 -11.96 0.34
CA ALA A 144 -19.38 -11.54 1.74
C ALA A 144 -17.99 -11.10 2.19
N ALA A 145 -16.94 -11.82 1.75
CA ALA A 145 -15.56 -11.42 2.03
C ALA A 145 -15.19 -10.10 1.34
N LYS A 146 -15.54 -9.94 0.07
CA LYS A 146 -15.31 -8.67 -0.66
C LYS A 146 -15.97 -7.48 0.03
N ALA A 147 -17.23 -7.63 0.43
CA ALA A 147 -17.95 -6.57 1.14
C ALA A 147 -17.30 -6.24 2.50
N GLY A 148 -16.88 -7.24 3.27
CA GLY A 148 -16.23 -7.05 4.56
C GLY A 148 -14.85 -6.40 4.44
N LEU A 149 -14.06 -6.76 3.43
CA LEU A 149 -12.75 -6.17 3.17
C LEU A 149 -12.88 -4.73 2.65
N PHE A 150 -13.83 -4.46 1.76
CA PHE A 150 -14.16 -3.12 1.30
C PHE A 150 -14.52 -2.20 2.48
N ASP A 151 -15.44 -2.67 3.33
CA ASP A 151 -15.88 -1.93 4.51
C ASP A 151 -14.71 -1.63 5.46
N TYR A 152 -13.83 -2.60 5.68
CA TYR A 152 -12.63 -2.40 6.51
C TYR A 152 -11.72 -1.34 5.92
N ILE A 153 -11.40 -1.40 4.63
CA ILE A 153 -10.45 -0.47 3.99
C ILE A 153 -11.03 0.93 3.95
N GLU A 154 -12.25 1.10 3.41
CA GLU A 154 -12.80 2.41 3.09
C GLU A 154 -13.48 3.10 4.28
N ARG A 155 -14.12 2.35 5.16
CA ARG A 155 -14.88 2.92 6.29
C ARG A 155 -14.16 2.88 7.62
N PHE A 156 -13.15 2.02 7.77
CA PHE A 156 -12.43 1.87 9.03
C PHE A 156 -10.97 2.30 8.91
N HIS A 157 -10.16 1.65 8.06
CA HIS A 157 -8.72 1.88 7.98
C HIS A 157 -8.39 3.28 7.42
N ASN A 158 -8.84 3.60 6.22
CA ASN A 158 -8.51 4.86 5.56
C ASN A 158 -8.97 6.10 6.33
N PRO A 159 -10.21 6.17 6.88
CA PRO A 159 -10.61 7.31 7.72
C PRO A 159 -9.76 7.46 8.99
N ARG A 160 -9.36 6.33 9.60
CA ARG A 160 -8.47 6.34 10.78
C ARG A 160 -7.09 6.90 10.43
N MET A 161 -6.52 6.52 9.28
CA MET A 161 -5.23 7.03 8.84
C MET A 161 -5.30 8.51 8.46
N ARG A 162 -6.34 8.97 7.78
CA ARG A 162 -6.56 10.40 7.48
C ARG A 162 -6.61 11.25 8.74
N ARG A 163 -7.33 10.82 9.77
CA ARG A 163 -7.38 11.50 11.08
C ARG A 163 -6.02 11.56 11.76
N ARG A 164 -5.25 10.49 11.68
CA ARG A 164 -3.89 10.43 12.25
C ARG A 164 -2.96 11.44 11.58
N VAL A 165 -2.97 11.51 10.25
CA VAL A 165 -2.17 12.48 9.49
C VAL A 165 -2.59 13.91 9.81
N ALA A 166 -3.89 14.21 9.82
CA ALA A 166 -4.40 15.52 10.18
C ALA A 166 -4.01 15.95 11.60
N GLY A 167 -4.09 15.02 12.57
CA GLY A 167 -3.66 15.27 13.96
C GLY A 167 -2.14 15.56 14.08
N ALA A 168 -1.30 14.88 13.30
CA ALA A 168 0.13 15.13 13.29
C ALA A 168 0.49 16.53 12.77
N PHE A 169 -0.22 17.03 11.75
CA PHE A 169 -0.01 18.38 11.23
C PHE A 169 -0.44 19.48 12.23
N VAL A 170 -1.48 19.26 13.00
CA VAL A 170 -1.92 20.20 14.05
C VAL A 170 -0.88 20.28 15.16
N CYS A 171 -0.33 19.14 15.60
CA CYS A 171 0.68 19.09 16.65
C CYS A 171 2.00 19.78 16.23
N SER A 172 2.43 19.62 14.97
CA SER A 172 3.63 20.26 14.47
C SER A 172 3.51 21.79 14.37
N ARG A 173 2.32 22.31 14.07
CA ARG A 173 2.08 23.77 14.05
C ARG A 173 2.07 24.39 15.44
N SER A 174 1.53 23.70 16.45
CA SER A 174 1.53 24.20 17.84
C SER A 174 2.93 24.25 18.45
N SER A 175 3.84 23.37 18.04
CA SER A 175 5.22 23.36 18.49
C SER A 175 6.07 24.49 17.87
N SER A 176 5.74 24.95 16.66
CA SER A 176 6.45 26.05 15.99
C SER A 176 6.00 27.45 16.46
N ASP A 177 4.79 27.58 17.01
CA ASP A 177 4.31 28.86 17.56
C ASP A 177 4.85 29.15 18.96
N ASN A 178 5.23 28.14 19.72
CA ASN A 178 5.76 28.33 21.08
C ASN A 178 7.24 28.79 21.12
N SER A 179 7.94 28.79 19.97
CA SER A 179 9.32 29.26 19.85
C SER A 179 9.45 30.75 19.52
N ARG A 180 8.35 31.49 19.35
CA ARG A 180 8.36 32.95 19.05
C ARG A 180 7.97 33.87 20.20
N CYS A 181 7.69 33.33 21.39
CA CYS A 181 7.34 34.15 22.55
C CYS A 181 8.43 34.12 23.62
N GLY A 182 9.60 34.67 23.33
CA GLY A 182 10.70 34.70 24.29
C GLY A 182 11.87 35.59 23.88
N VAL A 183 11.60 36.86 23.50
CA VAL A 183 12.62 37.93 23.67
C VAL A 183 11.86 39.25 23.80
N ARG A 184 11.60 39.69 25.02
CA ARG A 184 11.55 41.10 25.42
C ARG A 184 11.80 41.19 26.92
N ALA A 185 12.96 41.62 27.27
CA ALA A 185 13.31 42.70 28.22
C ALA A 185 14.78 42.85 28.27
#